data_41bbeddb420223cee440ba20bc069a1b
#
_entry.id   41bbeddb420223cee440ba20bc069a1b
#
_cell.length_a   1.000
_cell.length_b   1.000
_cell.length_c   1.000
_cell.angle_alpha   90.00
_cell.angle_beta   90.00
_cell.angle_gamma   90.00
#
_symmetry.space_group_name_H-M   'P 1'
#
loop_
_entity.id
_entity.type
_entity.pdbx_description
1 polymer ?
#
loop_
_entity_poly.entity_id
_entity_poly.type
_entity_poly.pdbx_seq_one_letter_code
_entity_poly.pdbx_strand_id
1 'polypeptide(L)'
;EISEGLVGSEMCIRDSVNSIKKIIKLKDPTNIVLEKWKRPNGLNISKVSIPIGVIGIIYESRPNVTSDVASLCFKSGNPVILKGGSEAFYSNLILSKLFRKSLKKNKVDENFIQFIDIKKRTVVDFLLTKMSRFIDVIIPRGGKGLVKKVQDLSTVPTIGHLEGICHSYVDKDANPKIAQNVVYNAKLRNTAICGATETILLHKQIIKKIGNSILKSLEE
;
A
#
# COMPACT_ATOMS: atom_id res chain seq x y z
N GLU A 1 -30.20 -1.02 -13.45
CA GLU A 1 -28.78 -1.33 -13.80
C GLU A 1 -27.92 -0.07 -13.92
N ILE A 2 -28.41 1.03 -14.52
CA ILE A 2 -27.66 2.29 -14.65
C ILE A 2 -27.52 3.01 -13.30
N SER A 3 -28.53 2.93 -12.42
CA SER A 3 -28.50 3.55 -11.09
C SER A 3 -27.50 2.91 -10.12
N GLU A 4 -27.33 1.58 -10.18
CA GLU A 4 -26.35 0.86 -9.34
C GLU A 4 -24.91 1.20 -9.73
N GLY A 5 -24.62 1.38 -11.00
CA GLY A 5 -23.31 1.80 -11.47
C GLY A 5 -22.92 3.22 -11.02
N LEU A 6 -23.89 4.14 -10.95
CA LEU A 6 -23.69 5.51 -10.46
C LEU A 6 -23.47 5.56 -8.94
N VAL A 7 -24.23 4.81 -8.17
CA VAL A 7 -24.05 4.71 -6.70
C VAL A 7 -22.69 4.11 -6.35
N GLY A 8 -22.25 3.08 -7.06
CA GLY A 8 -20.92 2.50 -6.88
C GLY A 8 -19.79 3.48 -7.20
N SER A 9 -19.92 4.30 -8.25
CA SER A 9 -18.91 5.31 -8.62
C SER A 9 -18.88 6.47 -7.61
N GLU A 10 -19.98 6.93 -7.10
CA GLU A 10 -20.02 7.96 -6.03
C GLU A 10 -19.36 7.49 -4.74
N MET A 11 -19.62 6.25 -4.29
CA MET A 11 -18.94 5.66 -3.14
C MET A 11 -17.42 5.61 -3.35
N CYS A 12 -16.96 5.14 -4.49
CA CYS A 12 -15.54 5.09 -4.81
C CYS A 12 -14.88 6.47 -4.81
N ILE A 13 -15.58 7.51 -5.32
CA ILE A 13 -15.08 8.89 -5.31
C ILE A 13 -14.99 9.42 -3.87
N ARG A 14 -16.04 9.22 -3.06
CA ARG A 14 -16.06 9.64 -1.64
C ARG A 14 -14.94 8.96 -0.84
N ASP A 15 -14.72 7.68 -1.05
CA ASP A 15 -13.66 6.93 -0.40
C ASP A 15 -12.28 7.45 -0.79
N SER A 16 -12.04 7.75 -2.06
CA SER A 16 -10.80 8.35 -2.54
C SER A 16 -10.58 9.73 -1.92
N VAL A 17 -11.61 10.58 -1.86
CA VAL A 17 -11.52 11.90 -1.21
C VAL A 17 -11.22 11.77 0.29
N ASN A 18 -11.88 10.83 0.97
CA ASN A 18 -11.64 10.60 2.40
C ASN A 18 -10.23 10.06 2.66
N SER A 19 -9.72 9.19 1.78
CA SER A 19 -8.36 8.68 1.85
C SER A 19 -7.34 9.82 1.71
N ILE A 20 -7.49 10.68 0.70
CA ILE A 20 -6.63 11.86 0.52
C ILE A 20 -6.68 12.78 1.76
N LYS A 21 -7.88 13.05 2.31
CA LYS A 21 -8.01 13.84 3.54
C LYS A 21 -7.29 13.23 4.74
N LYS A 22 -7.26 11.91 4.85
CA LYS A 22 -6.48 11.19 5.88
C LYS A 22 -4.97 11.35 5.64
N ILE A 23 -4.53 11.20 4.39
CA ILE A 23 -3.12 11.35 4.00
C ILE A 23 -2.61 12.76 4.30
N ILE A 24 -3.41 13.79 4.03
CA ILE A 24 -3.07 15.19 4.37
C ILE A 24 -2.74 15.35 5.86
N LYS A 25 -3.48 14.67 6.73
CA LYS A 25 -3.30 14.74 8.20
C LYS A 25 -2.10 13.95 8.72
N LEU A 26 -1.49 13.09 7.92
CA LEU A 26 -0.27 12.37 8.32
C LEU A 26 0.87 13.36 8.58
N LYS A 27 1.75 13.04 9.51
CA LYS A 27 2.99 13.77 9.70
C LYS A 27 3.83 13.73 8.42
N ASP A 28 4.54 14.82 8.13
CA ASP A 28 5.50 14.85 7.03
C ASP A 28 6.68 13.91 7.38
N PRO A 29 6.98 12.90 6.55
CA PRO A 29 8.05 11.96 6.82
C PRO A 29 9.43 12.47 6.37
N THR A 30 9.51 13.63 5.72
CA THR A 30 10.75 14.17 5.16
C THR A 30 11.50 15.03 6.17
N ASN A 31 12.83 15.03 6.08
CA ASN A 31 13.72 15.85 6.90
C ASN A 31 13.55 15.67 8.42
N ILE A 32 13.02 14.53 8.87
CA ILE A 32 12.92 14.20 10.29
C ILE A 32 14.28 13.72 10.78
N VAL A 33 14.77 14.34 11.85
CA VAL A 33 15.96 13.84 12.54
C VAL A 33 15.55 12.62 13.37
N LEU A 34 15.98 11.44 12.91
CA LEU A 34 15.67 10.15 13.54
C LEU A 34 16.56 9.87 14.75
N GLU A 35 17.83 10.32 14.66
CA GLU A 35 18.83 10.06 15.68
C GLU A 35 19.94 11.13 15.61
N LYS A 36 20.53 11.48 16.76
CA LYS A 36 21.71 12.35 16.85
C LYS A 36 22.70 11.75 17.84
N TRP A 37 23.98 11.79 17.48
CA TRP A 37 25.04 11.39 18.41
C TRP A 37 26.33 12.17 18.16
N LYS A 38 27.19 12.23 19.17
CA LYS A 38 28.50 12.85 19.12
C LYS A 38 29.60 11.78 19.21
N ARG A 39 30.59 11.89 18.37
CA ARG A 39 31.77 11.02 18.41
C ARG A 39 32.82 11.57 19.38
N PRO A 40 33.75 10.71 19.90
CA PRO A 40 34.84 11.16 20.78
C PRO A 40 35.70 12.27 20.20
N ASN A 41 35.88 12.30 18.88
CA ASN A 41 36.63 13.35 18.15
C ASN A 41 35.85 14.68 18.00
N GLY A 42 34.65 14.81 18.62
CA GLY A 42 33.83 16.03 18.56
C GLY A 42 32.85 16.10 17.39
N LEU A 43 32.89 15.16 16.43
CA LEU A 43 31.97 15.17 15.29
C LEU A 43 30.52 14.92 15.72
N ASN A 44 29.61 15.81 15.33
CA ASN A 44 28.17 15.65 15.52
C ASN A 44 27.56 14.99 14.29
N ILE A 45 26.88 13.86 14.49
CA ILE A 45 26.23 13.09 13.41
C ILE A 45 24.72 13.15 13.64
N SER A 46 23.97 13.34 12.55
CA SER A 46 22.52 13.25 12.55
C SER A 46 22.04 12.31 11.45
N LYS A 47 21.14 11.39 11.80
CA LYS A 47 20.43 10.54 10.85
C LYS A 47 19.12 11.23 10.49
N VAL A 48 18.96 11.58 9.24
CA VAL A 48 17.80 12.35 8.74
C VAL A 48 17.08 11.54 7.68
N SER A 49 15.73 11.54 7.72
CA SER A 49 14.91 10.93 6.68
C SER A 49 14.93 11.76 5.39
N ILE A 50 15.05 11.11 4.26
CA ILE A 50 15.01 11.71 2.92
C ILE A 50 14.04 10.94 2.04
N PRO A 51 13.50 11.53 0.95
CA PRO A 51 12.78 10.80 -0.08
C PRO A 51 13.60 9.62 -0.65
N ILE A 52 12.93 8.58 -1.08
CA ILE A 52 13.56 7.41 -1.73
C ILE A 52 14.08 7.77 -3.12
N GLY A 53 13.32 8.60 -3.83
CA GLY A 53 13.54 8.96 -5.22
C GLY A 53 12.29 8.71 -6.06
N VAL A 54 12.46 8.35 -7.32
CA VAL A 54 11.37 8.06 -8.25
C VAL A 54 10.80 6.66 -7.99
N ILE A 55 9.51 6.60 -7.68
CA ILE A 55 8.82 5.34 -7.39
C ILE A 55 8.00 4.90 -8.60
N GLY A 56 8.25 3.69 -9.10
CA GLY A 56 7.39 3.04 -10.10
C GLY A 56 6.30 2.23 -9.43
N ILE A 57 5.03 2.49 -9.71
CA ILE A 57 3.92 1.71 -9.17
C ILE A 57 3.20 1.00 -10.32
N ILE A 58 3.17 -0.34 -10.25
CA ILE A 58 2.47 -1.20 -11.21
C ILE A 58 1.29 -1.84 -10.48
N TYR A 59 0.06 -1.52 -10.90
CA TYR A 59 -1.13 -1.96 -10.15
C TYR A 59 -2.27 -2.41 -11.07
N GLU A 60 -3.13 -3.29 -10.52
CA GLU A 60 -4.31 -3.84 -11.19
C GLU A 60 -5.57 -3.08 -10.75
N SER A 61 -6.57 -3.06 -11.60
CA SER A 61 -8.02 -2.79 -11.47
C SER A 61 -8.57 -1.99 -10.27
N ARG A 62 -7.79 -1.07 -9.67
CA ARG A 62 -8.22 -0.31 -8.50
C ARG A 62 -7.97 1.19 -8.70
N PRO A 63 -8.96 1.97 -9.16
CA PRO A 63 -8.78 3.42 -9.42
C PRO A 63 -8.34 4.20 -8.17
N ASN A 64 -8.81 3.83 -6.99
CA ASN A 64 -8.42 4.45 -5.73
C ASN A 64 -6.90 4.36 -5.46
N VAL A 65 -6.22 3.33 -5.98
CA VAL A 65 -4.76 3.22 -5.85
C VAL A 65 -4.06 4.41 -6.53
N THR A 66 -4.57 4.89 -7.67
CA THR A 66 -4.02 6.08 -8.34
C THR A 66 -4.01 7.29 -7.41
N SER A 67 -5.13 7.57 -6.74
CA SER A 67 -5.26 8.73 -5.84
C SER A 67 -4.44 8.57 -4.57
N ASP A 68 -4.49 7.39 -3.96
CA ASP A 68 -3.80 7.12 -2.70
C ASP A 68 -2.29 7.18 -2.88
N VAL A 69 -1.78 6.50 -3.92
CA VAL A 69 -0.34 6.44 -4.20
C VAL A 69 0.20 7.80 -4.64
N ALA A 70 -0.51 8.52 -5.53
CA ALA A 70 -0.10 9.86 -5.93
C ALA A 70 0.01 10.80 -4.72
N SER A 71 -0.97 10.73 -3.80
CA SER A 71 -0.99 11.55 -2.59
C SER A 71 0.12 11.17 -1.60
N LEU A 72 0.35 9.87 -1.37
CA LEU A 72 1.40 9.38 -0.47
C LEU A 72 2.79 9.69 -1.01
N CYS A 73 3.03 9.47 -2.31
CA CYS A 73 4.30 9.79 -2.94
C CYS A 73 4.57 11.30 -2.89
N PHE A 74 3.58 12.12 -3.20
CA PHE A 74 3.69 13.57 -3.09
C PHE A 74 3.99 14.00 -1.66
N LYS A 75 3.25 13.48 -0.68
CA LYS A 75 3.44 13.79 0.75
C LYS A 75 4.83 13.42 1.26
N SER A 76 5.43 12.38 0.71
CA SER A 76 6.76 11.90 1.09
C SER A 76 7.90 12.41 0.20
N GLY A 77 7.61 13.37 -0.69
CA GLY A 77 8.61 13.98 -1.57
C GLY A 77 9.14 13.08 -2.67
N ASN A 78 8.43 11.99 -3.02
CA ASN A 78 8.84 11.03 -4.03
C ASN A 78 8.08 11.24 -5.34
N PRO A 79 8.72 11.59 -6.46
CA PRO A 79 8.09 11.53 -7.77
C PRO A 79 7.59 10.12 -8.08
N VAL A 80 6.47 10.00 -8.80
CA VAL A 80 5.86 8.70 -9.07
C VAL A 80 5.51 8.49 -10.52
N ILE A 81 5.80 7.28 -11.03
CA ILE A 81 5.40 6.78 -12.35
C ILE A 81 4.36 5.69 -12.13
N LEU A 82 3.14 5.94 -12.57
CA LEU A 82 1.97 5.09 -12.38
C LEU A 82 1.68 4.26 -13.64
N LYS A 83 1.58 2.94 -13.49
CA LYS A 83 1.15 2.02 -14.54
C LYS A 83 -0.02 1.17 -14.02
N GLY A 84 -1.23 1.64 -14.27
CA GLY A 84 -2.46 0.93 -13.93
C GLY A 84 -2.82 -0.17 -14.94
N GLY A 85 -3.69 -1.09 -14.52
CA GLY A 85 -4.31 -2.10 -15.37
C GLY A 85 -5.22 -1.50 -16.45
N SER A 86 -5.55 -2.32 -17.45
CA SER A 86 -6.38 -1.90 -18.59
C SER A 86 -7.85 -1.67 -18.23
N GLU A 87 -8.36 -2.36 -17.22
CA GLU A 87 -9.78 -2.34 -16.82
C GLU A 87 -10.21 -0.96 -16.28
N ALA A 88 -9.36 -0.34 -15.47
CA ALA A 88 -9.61 0.99 -14.90
C ALA A 88 -8.85 2.12 -15.63
N PHE A 89 -8.42 1.89 -16.87
CA PHE A 89 -7.51 2.79 -17.58
C PHE A 89 -8.01 4.23 -17.66
N TYR A 90 -9.24 4.45 -18.05
CA TYR A 90 -9.80 5.81 -18.21
C TYR A 90 -9.96 6.54 -16.88
N SER A 91 -10.38 5.82 -15.83
CA SER A 91 -10.47 6.38 -14.48
C SER A 91 -9.09 6.78 -13.95
N ASN A 92 -8.08 5.93 -14.13
CA ASN A 92 -6.71 6.21 -13.74
C ASN A 92 -6.12 7.41 -14.52
N LEU A 93 -6.40 7.49 -15.82
CA LEU A 93 -5.97 8.60 -16.68
C LEU A 93 -6.58 9.93 -16.22
N ILE A 94 -7.88 9.95 -15.94
CA ILE A 94 -8.56 11.16 -15.47
C ILE A 94 -8.02 11.59 -14.10
N LEU A 95 -7.87 10.67 -13.15
CA LEU A 95 -7.32 10.96 -11.83
C LEU A 95 -5.91 11.53 -11.94
N SER A 96 -5.04 10.93 -12.74
CA SER A 96 -3.68 11.44 -12.93
C SER A 96 -3.65 12.85 -13.53
N LYS A 97 -4.52 13.12 -14.52
CA LYS A 97 -4.67 14.47 -15.10
C LYS A 97 -5.15 15.50 -14.09
N LEU A 98 -6.05 15.13 -13.18
CA LEU A 98 -6.52 16.01 -12.11
C LEU A 98 -5.40 16.35 -11.13
N PHE A 99 -4.59 15.38 -10.73
CA PHE A 99 -3.41 15.61 -9.90
C PHE A 99 -2.41 16.54 -10.60
N ARG A 100 -2.04 16.26 -11.85
CA ARG A 100 -1.14 17.10 -12.65
C ARG A 100 -1.65 18.53 -12.76
N LYS A 101 -2.95 18.71 -13.06
CA LYS A 101 -3.60 20.03 -13.10
C LYS A 101 -3.50 20.76 -11.75
N SER A 102 -3.68 20.04 -10.64
CA SER A 102 -3.55 20.60 -9.30
C SER A 102 -2.11 21.01 -8.99
N LEU A 103 -1.12 20.20 -9.32
CA LEU A 103 0.30 20.52 -9.18
C LEU A 103 0.64 21.81 -9.94
N LYS A 104 0.28 21.89 -11.23
CA LYS A 104 0.50 23.06 -12.07
C LYS A 104 -0.16 24.32 -11.50
N LYS A 105 -1.40 24.22 -11.03
CA LYS A 105 -2.12 25.33 -10.38
C LYS A 105 -1.37 25.87 -9.15
N ASN A 106 -0.68 25.01 -8.42
CA ASN A 106 0.09 25.34 -7.23
C ASN A 106 1.57 25.58 -7.52
N LYS A 107 1.97 25.79 -8.79
CA LYS A 107 3.35 26.05 -9.23
C LYS A 107 4.34 24.95 -8.86
N VAL A 108 3.87 23.72 -8.76
CA VAL A 108 4.69 22.50 -8.60
C VAL A 108 4.83 21.83 -9.95
N ASP A 109 5.99 21.22 -10.22
CA ASP A 109 6.22 20.50 -11.46
C ASP A 109 5.19 19.37 -11.63
N GLU A 110 4.43 19.44 -12.72
CA GLU A 110 3.40 18.43 -13.02
C GLU A 110 3.98 17.04 -13.30
N ASN A 111 5.27 16.95 -13.63
CA ASN A 111 5.97 15.69 -13.86
C ASN A 111 6.26 14.92 -12.54
N PHE A 112 5.99 15.51 -11.40
CA PHE A 112 6.06 14.80 -10.12
C PHE A 112 5.12 13.57 -10.09
N ILE A 113 3.99 13.65 -10.80
CA ILE A 113 3.06 12.54 -10.96
C ILE A 113 2.90 12.25 -12.46
N GLN A 114 3.38 11.10 -12.89
CA GLN A 114 3.30 10.63 -14.26
C GLN A 114 2.45 9.38 -14.36
N PHE A 115 1.66 9.27 -15.41
CA PHE A 115 0.84 8.10 -15.71
C PHE A 115 1.20 7.58 -17.11
N ILE A 116 1.47 6.29 -17.21
CA ILE A 116 1.74 5.64 -18.48
C ILE A 116 0.41 5.30 -19.14
N ASP A 117 0.07 6.05 -20.19
CA ASP A 117 -1.17 5.97 -20.95
C ASP A 117 -1.17 4.91 -22.07
N ILE A 118 -0.27 3.95 -21.99
CA ILE A 118 -0.15 2.83 -22.91
C ILE A 118 -0.76 1.58 -22.29
N LYS A 119 -1.80 1.01 -22.90
CA LYS A 119 -2.51 -0.18 -22.39
C LYS A 119 -1.71 -1.48 -22.51
N LYS A 120 -0.75 -1.57 -23.45
CA LYS A 120 0.02 -2.79 -23.73
C LYS A 120 0.76 -3.32 -22.49
N ARG A 121 0.66 -4.62 -22.25
CA ARG A 121 1.36 -5.29 -21.14
C ARG A 121 2.89 -5.29 -21.27
N THR A 122 3.40 -5.23 -22.51
CA THR A 122 4.84 -5.16 -22.78
C THR A 122 5.53 -3.92 -22.20
N VAL A 123 4.75 -2.85 -21.90
CA VAL A 123 5.27 -1.67 -21.20
C VAL A 123 5.71 -1.99 -19.80
N VAL A 124 5.06 -2.96 -19.13
CA VAL A 124 5.49 -3.42 -17.80
C VAL A 124 6.89 -4.04 -17.91
N ASP A 125 7.13 -4.88 -18.91
CA ASP A 125 8.45 -5.50 -19.11
C ASP A 125 9.53 -4.45 -19.36
N PHE A 126 9.20 -3.40 -20.13
CA PHE A 126 10.10 -2.28 -20.36
C PHE A 126 10.41 -1.52 -19.06
N LEU A 127 9.40 -1.23 -18.25
CA LEU A 127 9.60 -0.60 -16.92
C LEU A 127 10.54 -1.41 -16.04
N LEU A 128 10.35 -2.73 -16.00
CA LEU A 128 11.12 -3.63 -15.16
C LEU A 128 12.57 -3.79 -15.61
N THR A 129 12.82 -3.78 -16.94
CA THR A 129 14.14 -4.18 -17.49
C THR A 129 14.97 -3.05 -18.07
N LYS A 130 14.36 -1.88 -18.38
CA LYS A 130 15.03 -0.79 -19.09
C LYS A 130 15.00 0.56 -18.40
N MET A 131 14.31 0.66 -17.25
CA MET A 131 14.09 1.94 -16.57
C MET A 131 14.92 2.13 -15.29
N SER A 132 15.92 1.30 -15.04
CA SER A 132 16.78 1.35 -13.83
C SER A 132 17.56 2.68 -13.65
N ARG A 133 17.69 3.47 -14.71
CA ARG A 133 18.29 4.82 -14.62
C ARG A 133 17.31 5.92 -14.22
N PHE A 134 16.00 5.62 -14.23
CA PHE A 134 14.93 6.60 -14.04
C PHE A 134 14.00 6.26 -12.89
N ILE A 135 14.05 5.03 -12.39
CA ILE A 135 13.20 4.53 -11.31
C ILE A 135 14.11 3.94 -10.24
N ASP A 136 13.95 4.42 -9.00
CA ASP A 136 14.76 3.99 -7.86
C ASP A 136 14.16 2.75 -7.18
N VAL A 137 12.83 2.62 -7.18
CA VAL A 137 12.15 1.46 -6.62
C VAL A 137 10.83 1.18 -7.34
N ILE A 138 10.49 -0.10 -7.52
CA ILE A 138 9.20 -0.52 -8.08
C ILE A 138 8.37 -1.22 -6.99
N ILE A 139 7.10 -0.83 -6.89
CA ILE A 139 6.13 -1.42 -5.96
C ILE A 139 4.97 -2.02 -6.76
N PRO A 140 4.87 -3.35 -6.85
CA PRO A 140 3.71 -4.00 -7.46
C PRO A 140 2.52 -4.01 -6.49
N ARG A 141 1.32 -3.77 -7.01
CA ARG A 141 0.05 -3.86 -6.26
C ARG A 141 -0.99 -4.62 -7.08
N GLY A 142 -1.06 -5.92 -6.89
CA GLY A 142 -1.97 -6.79 -7.64
C GLY A 142 -1.89 -8.24 -7.17
N GLY A 143 -2.38 -9.16 -7.99
CA GLY A 143 -2.35 -10.59 -7.72
C GLY A 143 -0.94 -11.18 -7.75
N LYS A 144 -0.82 -12.43 -7.26
CA LYS A 144 0.44 -13.19 -7.18
C LYS A 144 1.23 -13.19 -8.50
N GLY A 145 0.54 -13.31 -9.64
CA GLY A 145 1.17 -13.33 -10.96
C GLY A 145 1.92 -12.04 -11.29
N LEU A 146 1.32 -10.88 -10.98
CA LEU A 146 2.00 -9.59 -11.18
C LEU A 146 3.20 -9.44 -10.24
N VAL A 147 3.02 -9.73 -8.96
CA VAL A 147 4.10 -9.59 -7.95
C VAL A 147 5.27 -10.50 -8.29
N LYS A 148 4.99 -11.77 -8.62
CA LYS A 148 6.02 -12.73 -9.05
C LYS A 148 6.75 -12.24 -10.30
N LYS A 149 6.02 -11.80 -11.33
CA LYS A 149 6.62 -11.26 -12.56
C LYS A 149 7.56 -10.08 -12.25
N VAL A 150 7.15 -9.18 -11.36
CA VAL A 150 7.99 -8.03 -10.95
C VAL A 150 9.24 -8.50 -10.24
N GLN A 151 9.13 -9.46 -9.31
CA GLN A 151 10.29 -10.01 -8.58
C GLN A 151 11.27 -10.74 -9.49
N ASP A 152 10.75 -11.51 -10.46
CA ASP A 152 11.58 -12.35 -11.36
C ASP A 152 12.29 -11.51 -12.44
N LEU A 153 11.69 -10.42 -12.92
CA LEU A 153 12.19 -9.68 -14.09
C LEU A 153 12.81 -8.32 -13.76
N SER A 154 12.55 -7.75 -12.58
CA SER A 154 12.98 -6.39 -12.32
C SER A 154 14.48 -6.25 -12.14
N THR A 155 15.08 -5.33 -12.91
CA THR A 155 16.45 -4.83 -12.71
C THR A 155 16.48 -3.61 -11.79
N VAL A 156 15.31 -3.13 -11.36
CA VAL A 156 15.12 -2.05 -10.38
C VAL A 156 14.80 -2.70 -9.03
N PRO A 157 15.29 -2.20 -7.89
CA PRO A 157 14.88 -2.66 -6.57
C PRO A 157 13.36 -2.71 -6.42
N THR A 158 12.83 -3.75 -5.78
CA THR A 158 11.39 -3.94 -5.62
C THR A 158 10.97 -4.03 -4.16
N ILE A 159 9.81 -3.44 -3.83
CA ILE A 159 9.15 -3.62 -2.54
C ILE A 159 7.80 -4.28 -2.80
N GLY A 160 7.68 -5.54 -2.44
CA GLY A 160 6.46 -6.31 -2.62
C GLY A 160 6.51 -7.64 -1.88
N HIS A 161 5.37 -8.25 -1.69
CA HIS A 161 5.25 -9.58 -1.09
C HIS A 161 4.31 -10.44 -1.92
N LEU A 162 4.62 -11.74 -2.02
CA LEU A 162 3.78 -12.71 -2.73
C LEU A 162 2.61 -13.16 -1.87
N GLU A 163 2.89 -13.53 -0.63
CA GLU A 163 1.92 -14.05 0.34
C GLU A 163 2.32 -13.63 1.75
N GLY A 164 1.32 -13.52 2.61
CA GLY A 164 1.50 -13.39 4.06
C GLY A 164 0.66 -14.46 4.75
N ILE A 165 1.28 -15.29 5.58
CA ILE A 165 0.57 -16.22 6.47
C ILE A 165 0.53 -15.55 7.84
N CYS A 166 -0.59 -14.86 8.12
CA CYS A 166 -0.73 -14.09 9.35
C CYS A 166 -1.07 -15.00 10.53
N HIS A 167 -0.35 -14.84 11.62
CA HIS A 167 -0.52 -15.62 12.83
C HIS A 167 -1.07 -14.74 13.96
N SER A 168 -2.06 -15.24 14.69
CA SER A 168 -2.54 -14.64 15.92
C SER A 168 -2.11 -15.53 17.09
N TYR A 169 -1.25 -15.03 17.97
CA TYR A 169 -0.86 -15.73 19.18
C TYR A 169 -1.68 -15.27 20.38
N VAL A 170 -2.27 -16.21 21.12
CA VAL A 170 -3.01 -15.97 22.34
C VAL A 170 -2.21 -16.49 23.52
N ASP A 171 -1.71 -15.56 24.32
CA ASP A 171 -0.88 -15.86 25.49
C ASP A 171 -1.70 -16.42 26.66
N LYS A 172 -1.01 -17.05 27.62
CA LYS A 172 -1.62 -17.61 28.84
C LYS A 172 -2.35 -16.56 29.69
N ASP A 173 -1.88 -15.33 29.70
CA ASP A 173 -2.42 -14.23 30.48
C ASP A 173 -3.48 -13.41 29.73
N ALA A 174 -3.85 -13.83 28.50
CA ALA A 174 -4.86 -13.17 27.70
C ALA A 174 -6.24 -13.23 28.35
N ASN A 175 -6.97 -12.10 28.31
CA ASN A 175 -8.37 -12.08 28.67
C ASN A 175 -9.19 -12.89 27.65
N PRO A 176 -9.98 -13.90 28.06
CA PRO A 176 -10.69 -14.80 27.15
C PRO A 176 -11.61 -14.07 26.17
N LYS A 177 -12.40 -13.10 26.64
CA LYS A 177 -13.36 -12.35 25.82
C LYS A 177 -12.67 -11.45 24.81
N ILE A 178 -11.59 -10.79 25.22
CA ILE A 178 -10.78 -9.96 24.31
C ILE A 178 -10.12 -10.84 23.24
N ALA A 179 -9.51 -11.96 23.66
CA ALA A 179 -8.87 -12.90 22.73
C ALA A 179 -9.85 -13.42 21.68
N GLN A 180 -11.05 -13.84 22.08
CA GLN A 180 -12.11 -14.29 21.18
C GLN A 180 -12.48 -13.19 20.17
N ASN A 181 -12.77 -11.99 20.64
CA ASN A 181 -13.17 -10.87 19.76
C ASN A 181 -12.06 -10.47 18.78
N VAL A 182 -10.80 -10.45 19.24
CA VAL A 182 -9.65 -10.11 18.39
C VAL A 182 -9.45 -11.16 17.31
N VAL A 183 -9.47 -12.46 17.66
CA VAL A 183 -9.31 -13.56 16.70
C VAL A 183 -10.46 -13.57 15.70
N TYR A 184 -11.70 -13.44 16.17
CA TYR A 184 -12.89 -13.34 15.32
C TYR A 184 -12.75 -12.20 14.29
N ASN A 185 -12.46 -11.00 14.76
CA ASN A 185 -12.28 -9.84 13.88
C ASN A 185 -11.09 -10.00 12.93
N ALA A 186 -9.96 -10.50 13.41
CA ALA A 186 -8.77 -10.69 12.60
C ALA A 186 -8.95 -11.73 11.48
N LYS A 187 -9.84 -12.74 11.68
CA LYS A 187 -10.14 -13.76 10.68
C LYS A 187 -11.32 -13.37 9.78
N LEU A 188 -12.46 -12.98 10.37
CA LEU A 188 -13.73 -12.94 9.66
C LEU A 188 -14.16 -11.56 9.15
N ARG A 189 -13.55 -10.48 9.62
CA ARG A 189 -13.87 -9.13 9.09
C ARG A 189 -13.73 -9.04 7.57
N ASN A 190 -12.69 -9.66 7.02
CA ASN A 190 -12.48 -9.78 5.58
C ASN A 190 -11.45 -10.89 5.33
N THR A 191 -11.92 -12.07 4.98
CA THR A 191 -11.09 -13.27 4.77
C THR A 191 -10.22 -13.20 3.52
N ALA A 192 -10.54 -12.33 2.58
CA ALA A 192 -9.84 -12.22 1.30
C ALA A 192 -8.59 -11.30 1.34
N ILE A 193 -8.37 -10.56 2.43
CA ILE A 193 -7.19 -9.69 2.55
C ILE A 193 -5.97 -10.47 3.05
N CYS A 194 -4.80 -10.05 2.55
CA CYS A 194 -3.51 -10.65 2.95
C CYS A 194 -3.17 -10.50 4.44
N GLY A 195 -3.87 -9.65 5.18
CA GLY A 195 -3.72 -9.45 6.63
C GLY A 195 -4.70 -10.25 7.48
N ALA A 196 -5.59 -11.07 6.89
CA ALA A 196 -6.48 -11.94 7.65
C ALA A 196 -5.67 -13.03 8.37
N THR A 197 -6.04 -13.32 9.62
CA THR A 197 -5.41 -14.41 10.37
C THR A 197 -5.67 -15.76 9.68
N GLU A 198 -4.60 -16.50 9.42
CA GLU A 198 -4.67 -17.85 8.85
C GLU A 198 -4.30 -18.93 9.86
N THR A 199 -3.49 -18.58 10.84
CA THR A 199 -3.04 -19.48 11.89
C THR A 199 -3.30 -18.88 13.26
N ILE A 200 -3.93 -19.65 14.15
CA ILE A 200 -4.16 -19.26 15.53
C ILE A 200 -3.26 -20.14 16.40
N LEU A 201 -2.36 -19.51 17.13
CA LEU A 201 -1.47 -20.16 18.09
C LEU A 201 -1.98 -19.89 19.51
N LEU A 202 -2.27 -20.96 20.25
CA LEU A 202 -2.75 -20.86 21.62
C LEU A 202 -1.68 -21.37 22.58
N HIS A 203 -1.39 -20.61 23.64
CA HIS A 203 -0.52 -21.11 24.70
C HIS A 203 -1.13 -22.37 25.34
N LYS A 204 -0.34 -23.43 25.54
CA LYS A 204 -0.82 -24.74 25.97
C LYS A 204 -1.70 -24.75 27.24
N GLN A 205 -1.45 -23.82 28.16
CA GLN A 205 -2.20 -23.72 29.43
C GLN A 205 -3.64 -23.21 29.26
N ILE A 206 -3.95 -22.51 28.13
CA ILE A 206 -5.27 -21.92 27.91
C ILE A 206 -6.10 -22.67 26.86
N ILE A 207 -5.54 -23.64 26.17
CA ILE A 207 -6.25 -24.39 25.12
C ILE A 207 -7.59 -24.92 25.64
N LYS A 208 -7.59 -25.56 26.81
CA LYS A 208 -8.82 -26.12 27.43
C LYS A 208 -9.79 -25.03 27.89
N LYS A 209 -9.28 -23.84 28.26
CA LYS A 209 -10.09 -22.75 28.82
C LYS A 209 -10.80 -21.92 27.78
N ILE A 210 -10.13 -21.58 26.70
CA ILE A 210 -10.65 -20.63 25.70
C ILE A 210 -10.60 -21.17 24.27
N GLY A 211 -9.91 -22.26 24.00
CA GLY A 211 -9.79 -22.82 22.65
C GLY A 211 -11.15 -23.12 22.03
N ASN A 212 -12.03 -23.83 22.76
CA ASN A 212 -13.37 -24.17 22.29
C ASN A 212 -14.26 -22.93 22.06
N SER A 213 -14.11 -21.87 22.87
CA SER A 213 -14.91 -20.65 22.68
C SER A 213 -14.46 -19.86 21.45
N ILE A 214 -13.15 -19.85 21.16
CA ILE A 214 -12.61 -19.26 19.94
C ILE A 214 -13.09 -20.03 18.71
N LEU A 215 -12.99 -21.37 18.73
CA LEU A 215 -13.45 -22.20 17.61
C LEU A 215 -14.94 -21.99 17.32
N LYS A 216 -15.79 -22.06 18.34
CA LYS A 216 -17.23 -21.81 18.17
C LYS A 216 -17.52 -20.44 17.55
N SER A 217 -16.81 -19.39 17.97
CA SER A 217 -17.03 -18.05 17.40
C SER A 217 -16.58 -17.91 15.94
N LEU A 218 -15.77 -18.82 15.42
CA LEU A 218 -15.35 -18.85 14.02
C LEU A 218 -16.27 -19.69 13.13
N GLU A 219 -17.12 -20.54 13.73
CA GLU A 219 -18.10 -21.40 13.04
C GLU A 219 -19.46 -20.69 12.88
N GLU A 220 -19.78 -19.69 13.70
CA GLU A 220 -20.98 -18.83 13.60
C GLU A 220 -20.84 -17.77 12.48
#